data_2e207270cf62372381c0482502e90047
#
_entry.id   2e207270cf62372381c0482502e90047
#
_cell.length_a   1.000
_cell.length_b   1.000
_cell.length_c   1.000
_cell.angle_alpha   90.00
_cell.angle_beta   90.00
_cell.angle_gamma   90.00
#
_symmetry.space_group_name_H-M   'P 1'
#
loop_
_entity.id
_entity.type
_entity.pdbx_description
1 polymer ?
#
loop_
_entity_poly.entity_id
_entity_poly.type
_entity_poly.pdbx_seq_one_letter_code
_entity_poly.pdbx_strand_id
1 'polypeptide(L)'
;FGSPENEENMGEFVECVQGIGEAAEYLKFPVVSGNVSFYNQTKDEGIKPTPSIGGVGLIKDYKKMITMDFKEVDNIVLVIGKTEGHIDQSLFARNILDEKNGPPPEINLFNEKNNGETLLKLIDAGYIKSAHDVSIGGIITAVSKMCIKGNKGINLKKPKYLINEIEYFFAEDQGRYVIEVNKDSLKKVTDILNKNAVHYDELGIINKDQMFINEKTKVTIDELRTSNTSWLTNYMSK
;
A
#
# COMPACT_ATOMS: atom_id res chain seq x y z
N PHE A 1 -7.23 16.56 17.19
CA PHE A 1 -8.26 17.43 16.64
C PHE A 1 -8.11 18.83 17.20
N GLY A 2 -8.61 19.86 16.48
CA GLY A 2 -8.68 21.23 16.93
C GLY A 2 -9.66 21.42 18.10
N SER A 3 -10.13 22.68 18.31
CA SER A 3 -11.13 22.95 19.36
C SER A 3 -12.47 22.30 19.03
N PRO A 4 -13.08 21.53 19.96
CA PRO A 4 -14.40 20.94 19.76
C PRO A 4 -15.54 21.97 19.85
N GLU A 5 -15.25 23.22 20.25
CA GLU A 5 -16.20 24.33 20.26
C GLU A 5 -16.42 24.89 18.83
N ASN A 6 -15.53 24.56 17.91
CA ASN A 6 -15.71 24.86 16.49
C ASN A 6 -16.55 23.75 15.84
N GLU A 7 -17.65 24.12 15.19
CA GLU A 7 -18.61 23.18 14.61
C GLU A 7 -17.97 22.31 13.51
N GLU A 8 -17.07 22.87 12.69
CA GLU A 8 -16.38 22.16 11.64
C GLU A 8 -15.44 21.08 12.22
N ASN A 9 -14.60 21.43 13.19
CA ASN A 9 -13.73 20.46 13.89
C ASN A 9 -14.53 19.33 14.55
N MET A 10 -15.70 19.67 15.12
CA MET A 10 -16.56 18.67 15.75
C MET A 10 -17.22 17.77 14.71
N GLY A 11 -17.62 18.31 13.56
CA GLY A 11 -18.12 17.55 12.41
C GLY A 11 -17.08 16.53 11.91
N GLU A 12 -15.87 16.97 11.65
CA GLU A 12 -14.75 16.12 11.24
C GLU A 12 -14.45 15.00 12.26
N PHE A 13 -14.50 15.33 13.55
CA PHE A 13 -14.31 14.32 14.61
C PHE A 13 -15.42 13.26 14.60
N VAL A 14 -16.68 13.66 14.49
CA VAL A 14 -17.81 12.74 14.43
C VAL A 14 -17.71 11.81 13.22
N GLU A 15 -17.42 12.34 12.05
CA GLU A 15 -17.24 11.55 10.82
C GLU A 15 -16.06 10.57 10.94
N CYS A 16 -14.94 10.99 11.51
CA CYS A 16 -13.81 10.09 11.79
C CYS A 16 -14.20 8.93 12.71
N VAL A 17 -14.93 9.20 13.80
CA VAL A 17 -15.36 8.15 14.73
C VAL A 17 -16.36 7.20 14.08
N GLN A 18 -17.29 7.71 13.28
CA GLN A 18 -18.25 6.90 12.53
C GLN A 18 -17.53 5.98 11.53
N GLY A 19 -16.59 6.52 10.73
CA GLY A 19 -15.83 5.74 9.77
C GLY A 19 -14.96 4.66 10.44
N ILE A 20 -14.31 4.96 11.58
CA ILE A 20 -13.56 3.98 12.36
C ILE A 20 -14.50 2.88 12.88
N GLY A 21 -15.66 3.25 13.41
CA GLY A 21 -16.66 2.30 13.90
C GLY A 21 -17.16 1.36 12.81
N GLU A 22 -17.54 1.89 11.66
CA GLU A 22 -18.00 1.12 10.50
C GLU A 22 -16.94 0.14 10.01
N ALA A 23 -15.70 0.59 9.86
CA ALA A 23 -14.60 -0.25 9.42
C ALA A 23 -14.28 -1.35 10.45
N ALA A 24 -14.25 -1.01 11.74
CA ALA A 24 -13.98 -1.97 12.83
C ALA A 24 -15.04 -3.06 12.90
N GLU A 25 -16.32 -2.71 12.75
CA GLU A 25 -17.43 -3.66 12.74
C GLU A 25 -17.39 -4.57 11.53
N TYR A 26 -17.24 -3.99 10.33
CA TYR A 26 -17.22 -4.73 9.07
C TYR A 26 -16.05 -5.71 8.98
N LEU A 27 -14.86 -5.25 9.36
CA LEU A 27 -13.62 -6.04 9.32
C LEU A 27 -13.50 -6.98 10.53
N LYS A 28 -14.42 -6.91 11.50
CA LYS A 28 -14.36 -7.63 12.76
C LYS A 28 -13.06 -7.40 13.54
N PHE A 29 -12.63 -6.15 13.54
CA PHE A 29 -11.42 -5.69 14.21
C PHE A 29 -11.81 -4.80 15.41
N PRO A 30 -12.03 -5.39 16.59
CA PRO A 30 -12.60 -4.67 17.72
C PRO A 30 -11.65 -3.60 18.25
N VAL A 31 -12.19 -2.42 18.55
CA VAL A 31 -11.48 -1.37 19.26
C VAL A 31 -11.35 -1.79 20.73
N VAL A 32 -10.12 -1.95 21.22
CA VAL A 32 -9.83 -2.40 22.58
C VAL A 32 -9.30 -1.29 23.48
N SER A 33 -8.79 -0.21 22.89
CA SER A 33 -8.30 0.98 23.60
C SER A 33 -8.25 2.15 22.63
N GLY A 34 -8.32 3.35 23.18
CA GLY A 34 -8.18 4.58 22.43
C GLY A 34 -8.27 5.81 23.32
N ASN A 35 -7.89 6.94 22.77
CA ASN A 35 -8.07 8.25 23.38
C ASN A 35 -8.27 9.28 22.27
N VAL A 36 -8.73 10.46 22.67
CA VAL A 36 -8.77 11.62 21.79
C VAL A 36 -8.10 12.79 22.48
N SER A 37 -7.37 13.60 21.68
CA SER A 37 -6.82 14.90 22.11
C SER A 37 -7.51 16.00 21.32
N PHE A 38 -8.05 16.98 22.02
CA PHE A 38 -8.64 18.19 21.49
C PHE A 38 -7.77 19.41 21.76
N TYR A 39 -8.16 20.56 21.24
CA TYR A 39 -7.45 21.84 21.40
C TYR A 39 -6.02 21.82 20.87
N ASN A 40 -5.72 20.94 19.92
CA ASN A 40 -4.44 20.92 19.24
C ASN A 40 -4.42 21.98 18.15
N GLN A 41 -3.96 23.17 18.49
CA GLN A 41 -3.94 24.32 17.60
C GLN A 41 -2.78 25.25 17.92
N THR A 42 -2.35 26.00 16.90
CA THR A 42 -1.38 27.08 17.05
C THR A 42 -2.10 28.39 16.71
N LYS A 43 -2.28 29.26 17.68
CA LYS A 43 -3.18 30.44 17.58
C LYS A 43 -4.61 29.98 17.24
N ASP A 44 -5.14 30.45 16.12
CA ASP A 44 -6.50 30.15 15.66
C ASP A 44 -6.54 29.03 14.62
N GLU A 45 -5.39 28.41 14.27
CA GLU A 45 -5.30 27.36 13.28
C GLU A 45 -5.20 25.99 13.97
N GLY A 46 -6.22 25.16 13.80
CA GLY A 46 -6.27 23.80 14.28
C GLY A 46 -5.40 22.86 13.43
N ILE A 47 -4.89 21.78 14.03
CA ILE A 47 -4.28 20.71 13.25
C ILE A 47 -5.34 20.00 12.38
N LYS A 48 -4.90 19.41 11.27
CA LYS A 48 -5.79 18.57 10.47
C LYS A 48 -6.30 17.36 11.28
N PRO A 49 -7.55 16.93 11.05
CA PRO A 49 -8.10 15.76 11.71
C PRO A 49 -7.29 14.51 11.32
N THR A 50 -6.54 13.96 12.27
CA THR A 50 -5.56 12.89 11.98
C THR A 50 -5.71 11.76 12.99
N PRO A 51 -6.68 10.84 12.81
CA PRO A 51 -6.74 9.63 13.62
C PRO A 51 -5.56 8.72 13.30
N SER A 52 -4.97 8.11 14.33
CA SER A 52 -3.90 7.14 14.21
C SER A 52 -4.38 5.78 14.73
N ILE A 53 -4.34 4.76 13.87
CA ILE A 53 -4.84 3.43 14.20
C ILE A 53 -3.67 2.47 14.38
N GLY A 54 -3.57 1.90 15.57
CA GLY A 54 -2.66 0.80 15.87
C GLY A 54 -3.39 -0.54 15.85
N GLY A 55 -2.81 -1.56 15.26
CA GLY A 55 -3.40 -2.89 15.21
C GLY A 55 -2.49 -3.94 15.83
N VAL A 56 -3.07 -4.91 16.54
CA VAL A 56 -2.36 -6.08 17.07
C VAL A 56 -3.02 -7.33 16.54
N GLY A 57 -2.22 -8.20 15.91
CA GLY A 57 -2.65 -9.48 15.38
C GLY A 57 -1.83 -10.64 15.95
N LEU A 58 -2.42 -11.83 16.01
CA LEU A 58 -1.76 -13.05 16.45
C LEU A 58 -1.36 -13.90 15.24
N ILE A 59 -0.08 -14.14 15.07
CA ILE A 59 0.45 -15.11 14.11
C ILE A 59 0.42 -16.50 14.78
N LYS A 60 -0.42 -17.39 14.28
CA LYS A 60 -0.59 -18.74 14.86
C LYS A 60 0.65 -19.61 14.72
N ASP A 61 1.36 -19.49 13.60
CA ASP A 61 2.60 -20.20 13.31
C ASP A 61 3.61 -19.20 12.73
N TYR A 62 4.59 -18.81 13.52
CA TYR A 62 5.61 -17.85 13.10
C TYR A 62 6.47 -18.35 11.93
N LYS A 63 6.55 -19.66 11.68
CA LYS A 63 7.26 -20.23 10.53
C LYS A 63 6.62 -19.93 9.20
N LYS A 64 5.34 -19.55 9.21
CA LYS A 64 4.59 -19.09 8.02
C LYS A 64 4.70 -17.58 7.78
N MET A 65 5.40 -16.87 8.65
CA MET A 65 5.63 -15.44 8.47
C MET A 65 6.41 -15.19 7.18
N ILE A 66 5.92 -14.27 6.38
CA ILE A 66 6.63 -13.76 5.19
C ILE A 66 7.03 -12.31 5.41
N THR A 67 8.01 -11.85 4.67
CA THR A 67 8.51 -10.48 4.71
C THR A 67 8.36 -9.81 3.36
N MET A 68 8.58 -8.50 3.28
CA MET A 68 8.39 -7.75 2.05
C MET A 68 9.48 -7.93 0.99
N ASP A 69 10.67 -8.36 1.39
CA ASP A 69 11.84 -8.41 0.51
C ASP A 69 11.69 -9.45 -0.61
N PHE A 70 12.03 -9.10 -1.84
CA PHE A 70 12.10 -10.06 -2.94
C PHE A 70 13.12 -11.15 -2.66
N LYS A 71 12.72 -12.41 -2.86
CA LYS A 71 13.51 -13.61 -2.46
C LYS A 71 14.33 -14.16 -3.61
N GLU A 72 13.74 -14.37 -4.77
CA GLU A 72 14.36 -15.15 -5.85
C GLU A 72 14.23 -14.47 -7.20
N VAL A 73 15.33 -14.46 -7.96
CA VAL A 73 15.33 -14.04 -9.38
C VAL A 73 14.45 -15.00 -10.18
N ASP A 74 13.83 -14.50 -11.25
CA ASP A 74 12.88 -15.20 -12.12
C ASP A 74 11.51 -15.51 -11.51
N ASN A 75 11.25 -15.18 -10.25
CA ASN A 75 9.92 -15.21 -9.69
C ASN A 75 9.03 -14.11 -10.30
N ILE A 76 7.74 -14.40 -10.34
CA ILE A 76 6.71 -13.54 -10.89
C ILE A 76 6.17 -12.65 -9.77
N VAL A 77 5.92 -11.40 -10.09
CA VAL A 77 5.32 -10.43 -9.17
C VAL A 77 3.92 -10.10 -9.66
N LEU A 78 2.94 -10.24 -8.76
CA LEU A 78 1.55 -9.87 -9.00
C LEU A 78 1.17 -8.71 -8.07
N VAL A 79 0.21 -7.88 -8.51
CA VAL A 79 -0.58 -7.03 -7.62
C VAL A 79 -1.96 -7.63 -7.44
N ILE A 80 -2.40 -7.78 -6.22
CA ILE A 80 -3.75 -8.17 -5.80
C ILE A 80 -4.57 -6.89 -5.57
N GLY A 81 -5.82 -6.88 -5.98
CA GLY A 81 -6.70 -5.72 -5.93
C GLY A 81 -6.63 -4.90 -7.22
N LYS A 82 -7.74 -4.26 -7.55
CA LYS A 82 -7.87 -3.47 -8.78
C LYS A 82 -7.19 -2.10 -8.61
N THR A 83 -6.48 -1.65 -9.62
CA THR A 83 -6.00 -0.28 -9.72
C THR A 83 -7.03 0.54 -10.50
N GLU A 84 -7.68 1.49 -9.83
CA GLU A 84 -8.65 2.41 -10.43
C GLU A 84 -7.96 3.66 -11.00
N GLY A 85 -6.75 3.95 -10.55
CA GLY A 85 -5.95 5.08 -11.02
C GLY A 85 -6.18 6.38 -10.25
N HIS A 86 -6.59 6.30 -8.99
CA HIS A 86 -6.88 7.48 -8.18
C HIS A 86 -5.59 8.20 -7.76
N ILE A 87 -5.38 9.38 -8.33
CA ILE A 87 -4.17 10.21 -8.10
C ILE A 87 -4.40 11.31 -7.07
N ASP A 88 -5.64 11.79 -6.91
CA ASP A 88 -5.94 12.88 -5.98
C ASP A 88 -5.49 12.55 -4.55
N GLN A 89 -4.97 13.54 -3.83
CA GLN A 89 -4.39 13.42 -2.48
C GLN A 89 -3.15 12.49 -2.39
N SER A 90 -2.70 11.89 -3.49
CA SER A 90 -1.50 11.05 -3.50
C SER A 90 -0.21 11.85 -3.29
N LEU A 91 0.88 11.16 -2.95
CA LEU A 91 2.22 11.77 -2.92
C LEU A 91 2.61 12.33 -4.29
N PHE A 92 2.20 11.67 -5.37
CA PHE A 92 2.49 12.12 -6.72
C PHE A 92 1.80 13.45 -7.01
N ALA A 93 0.50 13.58 -6.73
CA ALA A 93 -0.23 14.83 -6.90
C ALA A 93 0.40 15.95 -6.09
N ARG A 94 0.68 15.72 -4.81
CA ARG A 94 1.21 16.75 -3.90
C ARG A 94 2.63 17.18 -4.22
N ASN A 95 3.51 16.25 -4.59
CA ASN A 95 4.95 16.54 -4.70
C ASN A 95 5.42 16.78 -6.14
N ILE A 96 4.70 16.25 -7.13
CA ILE A 96 5.09 16.34 -8.55
C ILE A 96 4.18 17.30 -9.31
N LEU A 97 2.86 17.24 -9.06
CA LEU A 97 1.90 18.12 -9.74
C LEU A 97 1.61 19.41 -8.95
N ASP A 98 2.05 19.51 -7.69
CA ASP A 98 1.72 20.59 -6.73
C ASP A 98 0.19 20.74 -6.51
N GLU A 99 -0.55 19.64 -6.62
CA GLU A 99 -1.98 19.56 -6.42
C GLU A 99 -2.29 18.99 -5.03
N LYS A 100 -3.11 19.72 -4.25
CA LYS A 100 -3.45 19.37 -2.86
C LYS A 100 -4.95 19.18 -2.65
N ASN A 101 -5.71 19.26 -3.72
CA ASN A 101 -7.17 19.20 -3.71
C ASN A 101 -7.65 17.86 -4.27
N GLY A 102 -8.95 17.64 -4.18
CA GLY A 102 -9.61 16.43 -4.66
C GLY A 102 -10.02 15.49 -3.52
N PRO A 103 -10.89 14.53 -3.80
CA PRO A 103 -11.36 13.56 -2.81
C PRO A 103 -10.26 12.53 -2.49
N PRO A 104 -10.33 11.85 -1.35
CA PRO A 104 -9.54 10.65 -1.11
C PRO A 104 -10.03 9.49 -2.00
N PRO A 105 -9.24 8.42 -2.18
CA PRO A 105 -9.71 7.24 -2.90
C PRO A 105 -10.93 6.63 -2.22
N GLU A 106 -11.87 6.13 -3.02
CA GLU A 106 -13.07 5.47 -2.52
C GLU A 106 -12.71 4.17 -1.79
N ILE A 107 -13.33 3.96 -0.62
CA ILE A 107 -13.11 2.76 0.19
C ILE A 107 -14.23 1.75 -0.10
N ASN A 108 -13.83 0.53 -0.47
CA ASN A 108 -14.73 -0.60 -0.59
C ASN A 108 -14.37 -1.67 0.45
N LEU A 109 -15.08 -1.67 1.58
CA LEU A 109 -14.81 -2.58 2.70
C LEU A 109 -14.93 -4.06 2.33
N PHE A 110 -15.78 -4.41 1.35
CA PHE A 110 -15.87 -5.78 0.85
C PHE A 110 -14.57 -6.20 0.17
N ASN A 111 -14.03 -5.35 -0.72
CA ASN A 111 -12.77 -5.63 -1.42
C ASN A 111 -11.60 -5.66 -0.43
N GLU A 112 -11.53 -4.71 0.51
CA GLU A 112 -10.53 -4.70 1.58
C GLU A 112 -10.46 -6.03 2.31
N LYS A 113 -11.61 -6.48 2.82
CA LYS A 113 -11.71 -7.74 3.55
C LYS A 113 -11.39 -8.95 2.68
N ASN A 114 -12.00 -9.03 1.49
CA ASN A 114 -11.85 -10.18 0.61
C ASN A 114 -10.41 -10.35 0.10
N ASN A 115 -9.77 -9.24 -0.28
CA ASN A 115 -8.38 -9.23 -0.74
C ASN A 115 -7.42 -9.64 0.40
N GLY A 116 -7.59 -9.07 1.59
CA GLY A 116 -6.79 -9.40 2.77
C GLY A 116 -6.96 -10.86 3.22
N GLU A 117 -8.20 -11.36 3.32
CA GLU A 117 -8.46 -12.77 3.67
C GLU A 117 -7.91 -13.74 2.62
N THR A 118 -7.97 -13.37 1.34
CA THR A 118 -7.41 -14.21 0.26
C THR A 118 -5.88 -14.21 0.31
N LEU A 119 -5.26 -13.06 0.59
CA LEU A 119 -3.81 -12.99 0.82
C LEU A 119 -3.39 -13.91 1.98
N LEU A 120 -4.11 -13.88 3.11
CA LEU A 120 -3.82 -14.77 4.24
C LEU A 120 -3.93 -16.25 3.88
N LYS A 121 -4.92 -16.64 3.06
CA LYS A 121 -5.03 -18.01 2.53
C LYS A 121 -3.82 -18.42 1.69
N LEU A 122 -3.29 -17.51 0.87
CA LEU A 122 -2.10 -17.76 0.06
C LEU A 122 -0.84 -17.90 0.91
N ILE A 123 -0.69 -17.08 1.96
CA ILE A 123 0.39 -17.18 2.95
C ILE A 123 0.32 -18.52 3.68
N ASP A 124 -0.85 -18.87 4.21
CA ASP A 124 -1.07 -20.12 4.94
C ASP A 124 -0.76 -21.37 4.10
N ALA A 125 -1.08 -21.32 2.82
CA ALA A 125 -0.80 -22.39 1.86
C ALA A 125 0.68 -22.47 1.43
N GLY A 126 1.51 -21.46 1.77
CA GLY A 126 2.92 -21.39 1.39
C GLY A 126 3.15 -21.16 -0.11
N TYR A 127 2.19 -20.54 -0.80
CA TYR A 127 2.26 -20.33 -2.25
C TYR A 127 2.94 -19.01 -2.65
N ILE A 128 3.13 -18.10 -1.72
CA ILE A 128 3.79 -16.81 -1.95
C ILE A 128 5.06 -16.70 -1.12
N LYS A 129 6.04 -15.97 -1.62
CA LYS A 129 7.38 -15.83 -1.02
C LYS A 129 7.53 -14.54 -0.24
N SER A 130 6.94 -13.46 -0.71
CA SER A 130 6.93 -12.16 -0.06
C SER A 130 5.65 -11.40 -0.38
N ALA A 131 5.30 -10.44 0.47
CA ALA A 131 4.16 -9.55 0.26
C ALA A 131 4.42 -8.16 0.87
N HIS A 132 3.85 -7.13 0.25
CA HIS A 132 3.82 -5.75 0.74
C HIS A 132 2.48 -5.11 0.38
N ASP A 133 1.91 -4.33 1.30
CA ASP A 133 0.76 -3.50 1.03
C ASP A 133 1.09 -2.38 0.04
N VAL A 134 0.13 -2.01 -0.78
CA VAL A 134 0.21 -0.81 -1.61
C VAL A 134 -0.49 0.31 -0.86
N SER A 135 0.29 1.30 -0.42
CA SER A 135 -0.22 2.47 0.31
C SER A 135 0.39 3.75 -0.28
N ILE A 136 0.92 4.63 0.54
CA ILE A 136 1.50 5.91 0.13
C ILE A 136 2.57 5.73 -0.97
N GLY A 137 2.39 6.46 -2.08
CA GLY A 137 3.25 6.43 -3.26
C GLY A 137 2.95 5.31 -4.26
N GLY A 138 1.88 4.53 -4.03
CA GLY A 138 1.36 3.54 -4.97
C GLY A 138 2.24 2.30 -5.17
N ILE A 139 1.97 1.57 -6.24
CA ILE A 139 2.66 0.32 -6.60
C ILE A 139 4.17 0.53 -6.73
N ILE A 140 4.59 1.63 -7.34
CA ILE A 140 6.02 1.89 -7.59
C ILE A 140 6.82 1.99 -6.29
N THR A 141 6.24 2.61 -5.26
CA THR A 141 6.88 2.73 -3.95
C THR A 141 6.93 1.39 -3.22
N ALA A 142 5.85 0.61 -3.24
CA ALA A 142 5.82 -0.73 -2.66
C ALA A 142 6.89 -1.63 -3.30
N VAL A 143 6.93 -1.69 -4.63
CA VAL A 143 7.93 -2.48 -5.37
C VAL A 143 9.35 -1.99 -5.11
N SER A 144 9.59 -0.67 -5.07
CA SER A 144 10.93 -0.11 -4.77
C SER A 144 11.42 -0.55 -3.39
N LYS A 145 10.55 -0.54 -2.37
CA LYS A 145 10.89 -1.04 -1.02
C LYS A 145 11.23 -2.54 -1.04
N MET A 146 10.46 -3.34 -1.78
CA MET A 146 10.72 -4.77 -1.94
C MET A 146 12.07 -5.02 -2.63
N CYS A 147 12.40 -4.23 -3.67
CA CYS A 147 13.69 -4.25 -4.36
C CYS A 147 14.84 -3.90 -3.41
N ILE A 148 14.75 -2.78 -2.68
CA ILE A 148 15.81 -2.32 -1.76
C ILE A 148 16.08 -3.37 -0.68
N LYS A 149 15.01 -3.92 -0.07
CA LYS A 149 15.12 -4.92 1.00
C LYS A 149 15.66 -6.26 0.52
N GLY A 150 15.23 -6.71 -0.66
CA GLY A 150 15.67 -7.97 -1.28
C GLY A 150 17.00 -7.89 -2.00
N ASN A 151 17.53 -6.67 -2.22
CA ASN A 151 18.68 -6.41 -3.07
C ASN A 151 18.52 -7.07 -4.46
N LYS A 152 17.34 -6.93 -5.03
CA LYS A 152 16.95 -7.48 -6.33
C LYS A 152 16.13 -6.46 -7.10
N GLY A 153 16.27 -6.50 -8.41
CA GLY A 153 15.50 -5.66 -9.32
C GLY A 153 14.23 -6.33 -9.83
N ILE A 154 13.54 -5.66 -10.71
CA ILE A 154 12.33 -6.15 -11.36
C ILE A 154 12.18 -5.55 -12.76
N ASN A 155 11.66 -6.32 -13.68
CA ASN A 155 11.19 -5.84 -14.98
C ASN A 155 9.68 -5.60 -14.87
N LEU A 156 9.28 -4.36 -14.60
CA LEU A 156 7.88 -3.97 -14.49
C LEU A 156 7.24 -3.84 -15.87
N LYS A 157 6.01 -4.27 -15.96
CA LYS A 157 5.18 -4.20 -17.15
C LYS A 157 3.94 -3.35 -16.88
N LYS A 158 3.50 -2.62 -17.87
CA LYS A 158 2.21 -1.94 -17.87
C LYS A 158 1.06 -2.96 -17.98
N PRO A 159 -0.08 -2.73 -17.33
CA PRO A 159 -1.26 -3.57 -17.53
C PRO A 159 -1.77 -3.49 -18.97
N LYS A 160 -2.53 -4.49 -19.36
CA LYS A 160 -3.08 -4.59 -20.72
C LYS A 160 -4.35 -3.75 -20.93
N TYR A 161 -4.96 -3.23 -19.87
CA TYR A 161 -6.16 -2.41 -19.95
C TYR A 161 -5.84 -0.90 -20.01
N LEU A 162 -6.83 -0.10 -20.43
CA LEU A 162 -6.67 1.33 -20.69
C LEU A 162 -6.59 2.13 -19.38
N ILE A 163 -5.38 2.27 -18.87
CA ILE A 163 -5.02 3.20 -17.80
C ILE A 163 -3.64 3.77 -18.15
N ASN A 164 -3.37 5.02 -17.84
CA ASN A 164 -2.06 5.57 -18.10
C ASN A 164 -1.02 5.06 -17.08
N GLU A 165 0.26 5.15 -17.43
CA GLU A 165 1.34 4.59 -16.61
C GLU A 165 1.47 5.29 -15.25
N ILE A 166 1.22 6.60 -15.20
CA ILE A 166 1.29 7.38 -13.96
C ILE A 166 0.16 6.94 -13.03
N GLU A 167 -1.07 6.91 -13.51
CA GLU A 167 -2.22 6.44 -12.73
C GLU A 167 -2.03 5.01 -12.24
N TYR A 168 -1.48 4.13 -13.08
CA TYR A 168 -1.26 2.75 -12.67
C TYR A 168 -0.22 2.59 -11.57
N PHE A 169 0.94 3.23 -11.74
CA PHE A 169 2.06 3.02 -10.82
C PHE A 169 2.03 3.90 -9.58
N PHE A 170 1.44 5.09 -9.64
CA PHE A 170 1.48 6.08 -8.56
C PHE A 170 0.15 6.29 -7.85
N ALA A 171 -0.97 5.73 -8.36
CA ALA A 171 -2.25 5.81 -7.67
C ALA A 171 -2.18 5.16 -6.27
N GLU A 172 -2.93 5.73 -5.35
CA GLU A 172 -3.00 5.29 -3.95
C GLU A 172 -4.36 4.63 -3.62
N ASP A 173 -4.94 3.91 -4.60
CA ASP A 173 -6.14 3.11 -4.39
C ASP A 173 -5.98 2.11 -3.25
N GLN A 174 -7.06 1.82 -2.55
CA GLN A 174 -7.08 1.01 -1.33
C GLN A 174 -7.09 -0.51 -1.62
N GLY A 175 -6.84 -1.33 -0.59
CA GLY A 175 -7.04 -2.78 -0.61
C GLY A 175 -6.13 -3.55 -1.57
N ARG A 176 -4.93 -3.05 -1.85
CA ARG A 176 -4.01 -3.69 -2.80
C ARG A 176 -2.75 -4.20 -2.13
N TYR A 177 -2.22 -5.31 -2.67
CA TYR A 177 -0.99 -5.96 -2.19
C TYR A 177 -0.11 -6.41 -3.34
N VAL A 178 1.20 -6.16 -3.25
CA VAL A 178 2.21 -6.74 -4.15
C VAL A 178 2.69 -8.05 -3.55
N ILE A 179 2.69 -9.13 -4.34
CA ILE A 179 3.15 -10.46 -3.92
C ILE A 179 4.17 -11.04 -4.88
N GLU A 180 5.13 -11.79 -4.34
CA GLU A 180 6.08 -12.60 -5.09
C GLU A 180 5.62 -14.07 -5.13
N VAL A 181 5.60 -14.65 -6.33
CA VAL A 181 5.15 -16.00 -6.59
C VAL A 181 6.18 -16.74 -7.43
N ASN A 182 6.57 -17.96 -7.04
CA ASN A 182 7.38 -18.79 -7.92
C ASN A 182 6.55 -19.35 -9.10
N LYS A 183 7.21 -19.68 -10.20
CA LYS A 183 6.54 -20.15 -11.43
C LYS A 183 5.65 -21.38 -11.20
N ASP A 184 6.10 -22.31 -10.35
CA ASP A 184 5.39 -23.56 -10.07
C ASP A 184 4.09 -23.35 -9.25
N SER A 185 4.03 -22.29 -8.49
CA SER A 185 2.85 -21.93 -7.68
C SER A 185 1.89 -20.98 -8.39
N LEU A 186 2.30 -20.35 -9.50
CA LEU A 186 1.52 -19.31 -10.17
C LEU A 186 0.08 -19.76 -10.47
N LYS A 187 -0.08 -20.94 -11.05
CA LYS A 187 -1.42 -21.47 -11.36
C LYS A 187 -2.27 -21.65 -10.11
N LYS A 188 -1.71 -22.17 -9.02
CA LYS A 188 -2.43 -22.36 -7.75
C LYS A 188 -2.86 -21.01 -7.15
N VAL A 189 -1.98 -20.02 -7.21
CA VAL A 189 -2.26 -18.66 -6.75
C VAL A 189 -3.39 -18.04 -7.56
N THR A 190 -3.30 -18.06 -8.89
CA THR A 190 -4.34 -17.47 -9.77
C THR A 190 -5.68 -18.21 -9.67
N ASP A 191 -5.68 -19.54 -9.50
CA ASP A 191 -6.90 -20.31 -9.26
C ASP A 191 -7.59 -19.89 -7.94
N ILE A 192 -6.83 -19.64 -6.87
CA ILE A 192 -7.37 -19.16 -5.58
C ILE A 192 -7.90 -17.72 -5.72
N LEU A 193 -7.17 -16.82 -6.38
CA LEU A 193 -7.61 -15.45 -6.61
C LEU A 193 -8.92 -15.44 -7.41
N ASN A 194 -8.99 -16.18 -8.50
CA ASN A 194 -10.19 -16.29 -9.34
C ASN A 194 -11.39 -16.90 -8.58
N LYS A 195 -11.15 -17.97 -7.78
CA LYS A 195 -12.20 -18.58 -6.96
C LYS A 195 -12.81 -17.63 -5.94
N ASN A 196 -12.00 -16.70 -5.40
CA ASN A 196 -12.47 -15.70 -4.45
C ASN A 196 -12.89 -14.38 -5.12
N ALA A 197 -12.97 -14.33 -6.46
CA ALA A 197 -13.29 -13.14 -7.25
C ALA A 197 -12.39 -11.94 -6.92
N VAL A 198 -11.11 -12.20 -6.66
CA VAL A 198 -10.09 -11.19 -6.38
C VAL A 198 -9.37 -10.82 -7.67
N HIS A 199 -9.38 -9.53 -8.01
CA HIS A 199 -8.65 -9.02 -9.17
C HIS A 199 -7.14 -9.08 -8.93
N TYR A 200 -6.38 -9.37 -9.98
CA TYR A 200 -4.92 -9.33 -9.96
C TYR A 200 -4.35 -8.99 -11.34
N ASP A 201 -3.16 -8.36 -11.32
CA ASP A 201 -2.36 -8.12 -12.51
C ASP A 201 -0.96 -8.69 -12.33
N GLU A 202 -0.34 -9.16 -13.43
CA GLU A 202 1.07 -9.48 -13.46
C GLU A 202 1.89 -8.19 -13.62
N LEU A 203 2.62 -7.81 -12.57
CA LEU A 203 3.47 -6.63 -12.55
C LEU A 203 4.80 -6.84 -13.28
N GLY A 204 5.33 -8.07 -13.26
CA GLY A 204 6.60 -8.35 -13.91
C GLY A 204 7.36 -9.52 -13.31
N ILE A 205 8.67 -9.55 -13.60
CA ILE A 205 9.58 -10.64 -13.21
C ILE A 205 10.79 -10.05 -12.48
N ILE A 206 11.14 -10.67 -11.35
CA ILE A 206 12.30 -10.27 -10.54
C ILE A 206 13.59 -10.53 -11.32
N ASN A 207 14.49 -9.56 -11.35
CA ASN A 207 15.83 -9.65 -11.91
C ASN A 207 16.93 -9.40 -10.84
N LYS A 208 18.18 -9.40 -11.25
CA LYS A 208 19.31 -9.38 -10.31
C LYS A 208 19.48 -8.05 -9.55
N ASP A 209 19.41 -6.90 -10.25
CA ASP A 209 20.02 -5.67 -9.69
C ASP A 209 19.39 -4.35 -10.16
N GLN A 210 18.37 -4.36 -11.02
CA GLN A 210 17.84 -3.15 -11.63
C GLN A 210 16.32 -3.17 -11.72
N MET A 211 15.69 -2.03 -11.49
CA MET A 211 14.28 -1.83 -11.78
C MET A 211 14.13 -1.22 -13.17
N PHE A 212 13.41 -1.93 -14.05
CA PHE A 212 13.00 -1.44 -15.36
C PHE A 212 11.50 -1.16 -15.34
N ILE A 213 11.10 -0.03 -15.89
CA ILE A 213 9.69 0.33 -16.08
C ILE A 213 9.44 0.35 -17.60
N ASN A 214 8.59 -0.58 -18.05
CA ASN A 214 8.21 -0.73 -19.47
C ASN A 214 9.41 -0.76 -20.42
N GLU A 215 10.51 -1.38 -20.02
CA GLU A 215 11.77 -1.48 -20.80
C GLU A 215 12.42 -0.13 -21.16
N LYS A 216 11.87 0.99 -20.70
CA LYS A 216 12.31 2.35 -21.06
C LYS A 216 13.08 3.05 -19.97
N THR A 217 12.54 3.00 -18.76
CA THR A 217 13.15 3.68 -17.60
C THR A 217 13.90 2.66 -16.77
N LYS A 218 15.16 2.96 -16.45
CA LYS A 218 16.03 2.11 -15.65
C LYS A 218 16.49 2.84 -14.41
N VAL A 219 16.37 2.16 -13.26
CA VAL A 219 16.88 2.65 -11.97
C VAL A 219 17.62 1.50 -11.29
N THR A 220 18.82 1.75 -10.81
CA THR A 220 19.59 0.76 -10.03
C THR A 220 19.08 0.66 -8.60
N ILE A 221 19.31 -0.49 -7.94
CA ILE A 221 18.93 -0.66 -6.54
C ILE A 221 19.73 0.28 -5.63
N ASP A 222 20.97 0.60 -5.98
CA ASP A 222 21.78 1.54 -5.21
C ASP A 222 21.28 2.98 -5.32
N GLU A 223 20.79 3.41 -6.48
CA GLU A 223 20.11 4.72 -6.62
C GLU A 223 18.85 4.77 -5.77
N LEU A 224 18.00 3.73 -5.82
CA LEU A 224 16.80 3.63 -4.97
C LEU A 224 17.16 3.66 -3.48
N ARG A 225 18.15 2.89 -3.08
CA ARG A 225 18.61 2.82 -1.68
C ARG A 225 19.15 4.16 -1.22
N THR A 226 20.01 4.79 -2.01
CA THR A 226 20.59 6.10 -1.68
C THR A 226 19.51 7.15 -1.53
N SER A 227 18.56 7.23 -2.48
CA SER A 227 17.42 8.14 -2.40
C SER A 227 16.59 7.92 -1.13
N ASN A 228 16.32 6.66 -0.79
CA ASN A 228 15.51 6.31 0.39
C ASN A 228 16.20 6.61 1.72
N THR A 229 17.52 6.50 1.82
CA THR A 229 18.26 6.60 3.10
C THR A 229 18.94 7.94 3.33
N SER A 230 19.26 8.69 2.28
CA SER A 230 20.04 9.94 2.40
C SER A 230 19.21 11.13 2.89
N TRP A 231 17.90 11.13 2.68
CA TRP A 231 17.05 12.29 2.96
C TRP A 231 17.14 12.72 4.44
N LEU A 232 16.91 11.78 5.36
CA LEU A 232 16.92 12.11 6.80
C LEU A 232 18.31 12.59 7.27
N THR A 233 19.37 11.92 6.85
CA THR A 233 20.74 12.31 7.17
C THR A 233 21.03 13.72 6.66
N ASN A 234 20.69 14.01 5.41
CA ASN A 234 20.90 15.33 4.81
C ASN A 234 20.05 16.42 5.46
N TYR A 235 18.81 16.08 5.86
CA TYR A 235 17.92 17.02 6.55
C TYR A 235 18.45 17.37 7.95
N MET A 236 18.91 16.37 8.72
CA MET A 236 19.43 16.55 10.08
C MET A 236 20.83 17.16 10.13
N SER A 237 21.54 17.22 9.01
CA SER A 237 22.88 17.82 8.90
C SER A 237 22.86 19.31 8.52
N LYS A 238 21.68 19.91 8.36
CA LYS A 238 21.46 21.34 8.11
C LYS A 238 21.27 22.08 9.43
#